data_dd85a507838cc922840061cf96741dfc
#
_entry.id   dd85a507838cc922840061cf96741dfc
#
_cell.length_a   1.000
_cell.length_b   1.000
_cell.length_c   1.000
_cell.angle_alpha   90.00
_cell.angle_beta   90.00
_cell.angle_gamma   90.00
#
_symmetry.space_group_name_H-M   'P 1'
#
loop_
_entity.id
_entity.type
_entity.pdbx_description
1 polymer ?
#
loop_
_entity_poly.entity_id
_entity_poly.type
_entity_poly.pdbx_seq_one_letter_code
_entity_poly.pdbx_strand_id
1 'polypeptide(L)'
;MENFEIVEKAPHVDDYLKIREKVGLRFIDKNLAKQGLRHSLFAVSVYNGEELVAMGRVVGDMGIAFYLQDVIVLGEYQNKGLGTKIVKRLEKYVEGFRIENTEIFLGLMATKGKEEFYEKLGFY
;
A
#
# COMPACT_ATOMS: atom_id res chain seq x y z
N MET A 1 1.79 -11.83 22.25
CA MET A 1 1.94 -10.47 21.72
C MET A 1 2.47 -10.53 20.31
N GLU A 2 1.86 -9.77 19.41
CA GLU A 2 2.27 -9.76 17.99
C GLU A 2 3.42 -8.79 17.78
N ASN A 3 4.47 -9.27 17.10
CA ASN A 3 5.61 -8.44 16.75
C ASN A 3 5.58 -8.19 15.24
N PHE A 4 5.18 -6.98 14.86
CA PHE A 4 5.15 -6.61 13.46
C PHE A 4 6.46 -5.97 13.04
N GLU A 5 7.01 -6.43 11.93
CA GLU A 5 8.14 -5.80 11.30
C GLU A 5 7.64 -5.00 10.10
N ILE A 6 7.93 -3.71 10.08
CA ILE A 6 7.55 -2.83 8.99
C ILE A 6 8.79 -2.50 8.19
N VAL A 7 8.78 -2.85 6.90
CA VAL A 7 9.91 -2.57 6.01
C VAL A 7 9.46 -1.73 4.83
N GLU A 8 10.30 -0.79 4.42
CA GLU A 8 9.97 0.12 3.32
C GLU A 8 10.50 -0.43 2.00
N LYS A 9 9.92 -1.54 1.61
CA LYS A 9 10.19 -2.15 0.31
C LYS A 9 9.02 -3.03 -0.11
N ALA A 10 8.94 -3.31 -1.40
CA ALA A 10 7.90 -4.18 -1.94
C ALA A 10 8.08 -5.61 -1.42
N PRO A 11 6.99 -6.34 -1.24
CA PRO A 11 7.08 -7.75 -0.85
C PRO A 11 7.56 -8.61 -2.02
N HIS A 12 8.02 -9.81 -1.72
CA HIS A 12 8.29 -10.80 -2.73
C HIS A 12 6.99 -11.11 -3.48
N VAL A 13 7.09 -11.39 -4.79
CA VAL A 13 5.89 -11.58 -5.61
C VAL A 13 5.00 -12.72 -5.11
N ASP A 14 5.57 -13.80 -4.59
CA ASP A 14 4.75 -14.89 -4.09
C ASP A 14 3.94 -14.48 -2.86
N ASP A 15 4.52 -13.68 -1.98
CA ASP A 15 3.82 -13.14 -0.81
C ASP A 15 2.72 -12.17 -1.25
N TYR A 16 3.01 -11.35 -2.26
CA TYR A 16 2.04 -10.42 -2.82
C TYR A 16 0.83 -11.13 -3.40
N LEU A 17 1.05 -12.17 -4.20
CA LEU A 17 -0.04 -12.94 -4.78
C LEU A 17 -0.86 -13.64 -3.70
N LYS A 18 -0.18 -14.13 -2.66
CA LYS A 18 -0.83 -14.83 -1.56
C LYS A 18 -1.73 -13.89 -0.75
N ILE A 19 -1.25 -12.70 -0.41
CA ILE A 19 -2.06 -11.74 0.36
C ILE A 19 -3.26 -11.27 -0.46
N ARG A 20 -3.09 -11.05 -1.76
CA ARG A 20 -4.20 -10.69 -2.63
C ARG A 20 -5.28 -11.77 -2.65
N GLU A 21 -4.87 -13.04 -2.77
CA GLU A 21 -5.80 -14.16 -2.76
C GLU A 21 -6.56 -14.22 -1.44
N LYS A 22 -5.86 -14.06 -0.33
CA LYS A 22 -6.48 -14.12 1.00
C LYS A 22 -7.56 -13.06 1.22
N VAL A 23 -7.42 -11.90 0.61
CA VAL A 23 -8.44 -10.84 0.74
C VAL A 23 -9.45 -10.82 -0.42
N GLY A 24 -9.40 -11.81 -1.28
CA GLY A 24 -10.39 -11.97 -2.33
C GLY A 24 -10.20 -11.09 -3.57
N LEU A 25 -9.00 -10.59 -3.79
CA LEU A 25 -8.73 -9.81 -4.99
C LEU A 25 -8.49 -10.73 -6.18
N ARG A 26 -8.77 -10.23 -7.38
CA ARG A 26 -8.67 -11.04 -8.59
C ARG A 26 -7.26 -11.53 -8.84
N PHE A 27 -7.14 -12.64 -9.53
CA PHE A 27 -5.88 -13.21 -9.94
C PHE A 27 -5.11 -12.25 -10.88
N ILE A 28 -3.80 -12.19 -10.69
CA ILE A 28 -2.91 -11.46 -11.57
C ILE A 28 -1.79 -12.41 -11.98
N ASP A 29 -1.47 -12.41 -13.28
CA ASP A 29 -0.33 -13.19 -13.77
C ASP A 29 0.93 -12.84 -12.99
N LYS A 30 1.70 -13.86 -12.61
CA LYS A 30 2.90 -13.68 -11.78
C LYS A 30 3.92 -12.74 -12.42
N ASN A 31 4.13 -12.84 -13.73
CA ASN A 31 5.11 -11.97 -14.40
C ASN A 31 4.65 -10.51 -14.41
N LEU A 32 3.35 -10.28 -14.60
CA LEU A 32 2.81 -8.92 -14.52
C LEU A 32 2.92 -8.37 -13.11
N ALA A 33 2.65 -9.21 -12.10
CA ALA A 33 2.79 -8.81 -10.70
C ALA A 33 4.22 -8.41 -10.39
N LYS A 34 5.20 -9.18 -10.86
CA LYS A 34 6.61 -8.85 -10.69
C LYS A 34 6.95 -7.49 -11.29
N GLN A 35 6.45 -7.23 -12.51
CA GLN A 35 6.69 -5.95 -13.17
C GLN A 35 6.07 -4.80 -12.37
N GLY A 36 4.83 -4.96 -11.93
CA GLY A 36 4.16 -3.92 -11.15
C GLY A 36 4.89 -3.60 -9.86
N LEU A 37 5.29 -4.62 -9.12
CA LEU A 37 6.04 -4.41 -7.87
C LEU A 37 7.37 -3.74 -8.13
N ARG A 38 8.08 -4.17 -9.17
CA ARG A 38 9.40 -3.62 -9.49
C ARG A 38 9.35 -2.15 -9.88
N HIS A 39 8.25 -1.73 -10.51
CA HIS A 39 8.08 -0.34 -10.95
C HIS A 39 7.32 0.52 -9.94
N SER A 40 7.05 -0.01 -8.75
CA SER A 40 6.49 0.82 -7.67
C SER A 40 7.52 1.87 -7.29
N LEU A 41 7.05 3.10 -7.05
CA LEU A 41 7.95 4.17 -6.62
C LEU A 41 8.39 3.97 -5.17
N PHE A 42 7.50 3.42 -4.37
CA PHE A 42 7.74 3.20 -2.96
C PHE A 42 6.77 2.14 -2.49
N ALA A 43 7.14 1.38 -1.48
CA ALA A 43 6.25 0.36 -0.92
C ALA A 43 6.57 0.15 0.55
N VAL A 44 5.55 -0.30 1.28
CA VAL A 44 5.67 -0.67 2.68
C VAL A 44 5.11 -2.08 2.81
N SER A 45 5.84 -2.94 3.48
CA SER A 45 5.41 -4.31 3.76
C SER A 45 5.47 -4.54 5.26
N VAL A 46 4.47 -5.22 5.79
CA VAL A 46 4.39 -5.53 7.23
C VAL A 46 4.35 -7.04 7.39
N TYR A 47 5.26 -7.56 8.17
CA TYR A 47 5.38 -9.00 8.43
C TYR A 47 5.12 -9.33 9.89
N ASN A 48 4.46 -10.46 10.10
CA ASN A 48 4.40 -11.11 11.40
C ASN A 48 5.15 -12.43 11.22
N GLY A 49 6.41 -12.46 11.69
CA GLY A 49 7.30 -13.57 11.38
C GLY A 49 7.58 -13.59 9.87
N GLU A 50 7.27 -14.70 9.22
CA GLU A 50 7.47 -14.83 7.79
C GLU A 50 6.22 -14.50 6.96
N GLU A 51 5.11 -14.23 7.63
CA GLU A 51 3.85 -13.95 6.94
C GLU A 51 3.70 -12.47 6.62
N LEU A 52 3.44 -12.16 5.36
CA LEU A 52 3.07 -10.81 4.95
C LEU A 52 1.63 -10.58 5.38
N VAL A 53 1.40 -9.63 6.28
CA VAL A 53 0.07 -9.40 6.85
C VAL A 53 -0.55 -8.09 6.41
N ALA A 54 0.25 -7.18 5.86
CA ALA A 54 -0.25 -5.90 5.35
C ALA A 54 0.76 -5.31 4.39
N MET A 55 0.30 -4.45 3.50
CA MET A 55 1.18 -3.76 2.56
C MET A 55 0.51 -2.54 1.96
N GLY A 56 1.29 -1.72 1.28
CA GLY A 56 0.81 -0.65 0.44
C GLY A 56 1.92 -0.20 -0.47
N ARG A 57 1.58 0.44 -1.58
CA ARG A 57 2.60 0.96 -2.49
C ARG A 57 2.14 2.24 -3.16
N VAL A 58 3.11 2.99 -3.68
CA VAL A 58 2.87 4.23 -4.42
C VAL A 58 3.27 3.99 -5.86
N VAL A 59 2.40 4.37 -6.78
CA VAL A 59 2.71 4.41 -8.22
C VAL A 59 2.48 5.82 -8.71
N GLY A 60 3.12 6.19 -9.83
CA GLY A 60 2.92 7.52 -10.37
C GLY A 60 4.08 7.97 -11.26
N ASP A 61 4.08 9.26 -11.59
CA ASP A 61 5.05 9.82 -12.51
C ASP A 61 6.23 10.53 -11.83
N MET A 62 6.26 10.51 -10.50
CA MET A 62 7.28 11.17 -9.67
C MET A 62 7.29 12.70 -9.78
N GLY A 63 6.23 13.27 -10.26
CA GLY A 63 6.15 14.71 -10.44
C GLY A 63 4.83 15.28 -9.99
N ILE A 64 3.80 15.05 -10.78
CA ILE A 64 2.50 15.68 -10.59
C ILE A 64 1.48 14.76 -9.94
N ALA A 65 1.53 13.49 -10.29
CA ALA A 65 0.47 12.55 -9.89
C ALA A 65 1.04 11.31 -9.21
N PHE A 66 0.48 10.97 -8.08
CA PHE A 66 0.82 9.77 -7.30
C PHE A 66 -0.47 9.06 -6.94
N TYR A 67 -0.41 7.72 -6.88
CA TYR A 67 -1.55 6.92 -6.46
C TYR A 67 -1.12 5.92 -5.40
N LEU A 68 -1.92 5.80 -4.36
CA LEU A 68 -1.77 4.71 -3.40
C LEU A 68 -2.43 3.48 -3.98
N GLN A 69 -1.70 2.39 -4.01
CA GLN A 69 -2.14 1.16 -4.63
C GLN A 69 -1.93 0.00 -3.67
N ASP A 70 -2.85 -0.96 -3.69
CA ASP A 70 -2.73 -2.19 -2.90
C ASP A 70 -2.48 -1.95 -1.41
N VAL A 71 -3.25 -1.03 -0.80
CA VAL A 71 -3.25 -0.89 0.65
C VAL A 71 -4.11 -2.01 1.19
N ILE A 72 -3.47 -3.06 1.65
CA ILE A 72 -4.11 -4.33 2.05
C ILE A 72 -3.72 -4.66 3.49
N VAL A 73 -4.71 -5.04 4.29
CA VAL A 73 -4.46 -5.59 5.63
C VAL A 73 -5.30 -6.87 5.75
N LEU A 74 -4.67 -7.98 6.12
CA LEU A 74 -5.40 -9.22 6.32
C LEU A 74 -6.47 -9.04 7.39
N GLY A 75 -7.63 -9.68 7.20
CA GLY A 75 -8.79 -9.49 8.07
C GLY A 75 -8.49 -9.65 9.55
N GLU A 76 -7.74 -10.69 9.91
CA GLU A 76 -7.40 -10.96 11.31
C GLU A 76 -6.44 -9.94 11.92
N TYR A 77 -5.82 -9.10 11.09
CA TYR A 77 -4.91 -8.06 11.53
C TYR A 77 -5.48 -6.65 11.37
N GLN A 78 -6.74 -6.54 10.97
CA GLN A 78 -7.41 -5.25 10.88
C GLN A 78 -7.73 -4.71 12.27
N ASN A 79 -8.02 -3.41 12.35
CA ASN A 79 -8.33 -2.72 13.61
C ASN A 79 -7.16 -2.67 14.60
N LYS A 80 -5.94 -2.82 14.11
CA LYS A 80 -4.71 -2.68 14.90
C LYS A 80 -3.89 -1.46 14.50
N GLY A 81 -4.44 -0.63 13.61
CA GLY A 81 -3.78 0.59 13.14
C GLY A 81 -2.76 0.38 12.03
N LEU A 82 -2.62 -0.84 11.49
CA LEU A 82 -1.62 -1.11 10.45
C LEU A 82 -1.90 -0.35 9.17
N GLY A 83 -3.15 -0.31 8.72
CA GLY A 83 -3.52 0.41 7.51
C GLY A 83 -3.18 1.89 7.60
N THR A 84 -3.49 2.50 8.75
CA THR A 84 -3.18 3.91 8.99
C THR A 84 -1.67 4.15 8.96
N LYS A 85 -0.90 3.29 9.61
CA LYS A 85 0.56 3.40 9.61
C LYS A 85 1.13 3.32 8.20
N ILE A 86 0.62 2.40 7.41
CA ILE A 86 1.05 2.23 6.02
C ILE A 86 0.76 3.49 5.22
N VAL A 87 -0.51 3.95 5.25
CA VAL A 87 -0.91 5.13 4.48
C VAL A 87 -0.07 6.35 4.87
N LYS A 88 0.19 6.54 6.16
CA LYS A 88 1.00 7.66 6.60
C LYS A 88 2.43 7.60 6.08
N ARG A 89 3.03 6.42 6.00
CA ARG A 89 4.36 6.28 5.43
C ARG A 89 4.36 6.54 3.92
N LEU A 90 3.31 6.10 3.23
CA LEU A 90 3.18 6.37 1.80
C LEU A 90 2.99 7.87 1.53
N GLU A 91 2.15 8.52 2.33
CA GLU A 91 1.95 9.96 2.23
C GLU A 91 3.23 10.73 2.48
N LYS A 92 4.00 10.32 3.47
CA LYS A 92 5.27 10.96 3.79
C LYS A 92 6.25 10.88 2.62
N TYR A 93 6.29 9.74 1.95
CA TYR A 93 7.12 9.57 0.77
C TYR A 93 6.70 10.56 -0.33
N VAL A 94 5.41 10.63 -0.62
CA VAL A 94 4.87 11.52 -1.66
C VAL A 94 5.15 12.98 -1.29
N GLU A 95 4.98 13.34 -0.04
CA GLU A 95 5.21 14.71 0.43
C GLU A 95 6.65 15.16 0.20
N GLY A 96 7.60 14.23 0.18
CA GLY A 96 9.00 14.52 -0.12
C GLY A 96 9.24 15.08 -1.51
N PHE A 97 8.27 14.96 -2.43
CA PHE A 97 8.38 15.51 -3.78
C PHE A 97 7.77 16.91 -3.89
N ARG A 98 7.13 17.40 -2.83
CA ARG A 98 6.46 18.69 -2.89
C ARG A 98 7.47 19.83 -2.97
N ILE A 99 7.26 20.71 -3.95
CA ILE A 99 8.01 21.95 -4.08
C ILE A 99 7.14 23.04 -3.49
N GLU A 100 7.73 23.97 -2.76
CA GLU A 100 7.00 25.07 -2.12
C GLU A 100 6.06 25.78 -3.08
N ASN A 101 4.83 26.04 -2.62
CA ASN A 101 3.77 26.68 -3.37
C ASN A 101 3.28 25.89 -4.59
N THR A 102 3.43 24.55 -4.55
CA THR A 102 2.92 23.69 -5.61
C THR A 102 1.97 22.66 -5.02
N GLU A 103 1.18 22.07 -5.90
CA GLU A 103 0.27 21.00 -5.51
C GLU A 103 0.70 19.69 -6.13
N ILE A 104 0.48 18.61 -5.38
CA ILE A 104 0.70 17.25 -5.85
C ILE A 104 -0.64 16.53 -5.80
N PHE A 105 -1.03 15.89 -6.88
CA PHE A 105 -2.20 15.06 -6.86
C PHE A 105 -1.86 13.71 -6.21
N LEU A 106 -2.60 13.36 -5.18
CA LEU A 106 -2.49 12.05 -4.54
C LEU A 106 -3.87 11.40 -4.56
N GLY A 107 -3.99 10.33 -5.31
CA GLY A 107 -5.21 9.56 -5.40
C GLY A 107 -5.04 8.17 -4.84
N LEU A 108 -6.13 7.42 -4.82
CA LEU A 108 -6.08 6.01 -4.46
C LEU A 108 -7.22 5.27 -5.13
N MET A 109 -7.06 3.95 -5.23
CA MET A 109 -8.10 3.04 -5.70
C MET A 109 -8.56 2.24 -4.49
N ALA A 110 -9.67 2.66 -3.88
CA ALA A 110 -10.20 1.96 -2.72
C ALA A 110 -10.92 0.69 -3.12
N THR A 111 -10.68 -0.39 -2.39
CA THR A 111 -11.48 -1.60 -2.53
C THR A 111 -12.90 -1.28 -2.06
N LYS A 112 -13.89 -1.85 -2.75
CA LYS A 112 -15.29 -1.66 -2.36
C LYS A 112 -15.48 -1.96 -0.87
N GLY A 113 -16.10 -1.03 -0.17
CA GLY A 113 -16.32 -1.14 1.27
C GLY A 113 -15.25 -0.48 2.14
N LYS A 114 -14.20 0.06 1.52
CA LYS A 114 -13.11 0.73 2.26
C LYS A 114 -13.12 2.24 2.10
N GLU A 115 -14.09 2.79 1.40
CA GLU A 115 -14.15 4.22 1.11
C GLU A 115 -14.18 5.05 2.40
N GLU A 116 -14.93 4.60 3.40
CA GLU A 116 -15.05 5.31 4.68
C GLU A 116 -13.70 5.40 5.40
N PHE A 117 -12.91 4.31 5.36
CA PHE A 117 -11.57 4.30 5.95
C PHE A 117 -10.71 5.40 5.34
N TYR A 118 -10.74 5.52 4.01
CA TYR A 118 -9.91 6.51 3.31
C TYR A 118 -10.42 7.93 3.51
N GLU A 119 -11.73 8.11 3.61
CA GLU A 119 -12.30 9.42 3.91
C GLU A 119 -11.79 9.95 5.25
N LYS A 120 -11.68 9.09 6.25
CA LYS A 120 -11.14 9.47 7.56
C LYS A 120 -9.69 9.91 7.49
N LEU A 121 -8.96 9.47 6.46
CA LEU A 121 -7.57 9.84 6.24
C LEU A 121 -7.42 11.05 5.32
N GLY A 122 -8.53 11.65 4.87
CA GLY A 122 -8.50 12.84 4.04
C GLY A 122 -8.60 12.60 2.53
N PHE A 123 -8.94 11.39 2.11
CA PHE A 123 -9.14 11.07 0.69
C PHE A 123 -10.62 11.17 0.31
N TYR A 124 -10.87 11.41 -0.96
CA TYR A 124 -12.23 11.50 -1.48
C TYR A 124 -12.55 10.32 -2.38
#